data_266b125f72211524053f2cfd01c46d30
#
_entry.id   266b125f72211524053f2cfd01c46d30
#
_cell.length_a   1.000
_cell.length_b   1.000
_cell.length_c   1.000
_cell.angle_alpha   90.00
_cell.angle_beta   90.00
_cell.angle_gamma   90.00
#
_symmetry.space_group_name_H-M   'P 1'
#
loop_
_entity.id
_entity.type
_entity.pdbx_description
1 polymer ?
#
loop_
_entity_poly.entity_id
_entity_poly.type
_entity_poly.pdbx_seq_one_letter_code
_entity_poly.pdbx_strand_id
1 'polypeptide(L)'
;IPAFKLHASGYLMKPVSAKDVQVEIDNIKGIRQNQKPLTVKCFGTFEVYAKGEKLTFKRSKTKELFAFLVDRNGAGVTVAEIGVALWENDEDQKNQNYIHQLFRDLRQSLEAVGVEEIFERNNYFYSINPEKLDCDYYEHLKTGKPEFHGEYMSQYSWAEETCGLLWKKRT
;
A
#
# COMPACT_ATOMS: atom_id res chain seq x y z
N ILE A 1 35.53 -9.03 -9.77
CA ILE A 1 34.61 -8.47 -8.75
C ILE A 1 33.18 -8.70 -9.28
N PRO A 2 32.34 -9.41 -8.55
CA PRO A 2 31.06 -9.81 -9.08
C PRO A 2 30.11 -8.60 -9.18
N ALA A 3 29.66 -8.32 -10.38
CA ALA A 3 28.68 -7.28 -10.71
C ALA A 3 27.31 -7.46 -9.98
N PHE A 4 27.10 -8.62 -9.35
CA PHE A 4 25.91 -8.96 -8.58
C PHE A 4 25.61 -8.06 -7.38
N LYS A 5 26.57 -7.27 -6.91
CA LYS A 5 26.35 -6.29 -5.82
C LYS A 5 25.76 -4.95 -6.28
N LEU A 6 25.58 -4.74 -7.59
CA LEU A 6 25.18 -3.44 -8.15
C LEU A 6 23.72 -3.38 -8.62
N HIS A 7 22.85 -4.33 -8.24
CA HIS A 7 21.45 -4.38 -8.65
C HIS A 7 21.22 -4.07 -10.15
N ALA A 8 22.08 -4.62 -11.02
CA ALA A 8 21.95 -4.44 -12.46
C ALA A 8 20.69 -5.17 -12.94
N SER A 9 19.85 -4.47 -13.73
CA SER A 9 18.59 -4.98 -14.24
C SER A 9 18.77 -6.00 -15.39
N GLY A 10 19.97 -6.18 -15.91
CA GLY A 10 20.29 -7.13 -16.96
C GLY A 10 21.78 -7.21 -17.28
N TYR A 11 22.18 -8.29 -17.98
CA TYR A 11 23.54 -8.54 -18.41
C TYR A 11 23.56 -8.89 -19.88
N LEU A 12 24.40 -8.20 -20.65
CA LEU A 12 24.67 -8.51 -22.03
C LEU A 12 26.12 -9.00 -22.19
N MET A 13 26.29 -10.16 -22.81
CA MET A 13 27.61 -10.69 -23.14
C MET A 13 28.11 -10.13 -24.48
N LYS A 14 29.37 -9.73 -24.53
CA LYS A 14 30.00 -9.25 -25.79
C LYS A 14 30.33 -10.45 -26.71
N PRO A 15 30.08 -10.35 -28.02
CA PRO A 15 29.59 -9.18 -28.76
C PRO A 15 28.07 -8.96 -28.62
N VAL A 16 27.68 -7.71 -28.37
CA VAL A 16 26.27 -7.31 -28.17
C VAL A 16 25.62 -7.02 -29.50
N SER A 17 24.55 -7.71 -29.86
CA SER A 17 23.75 -7.40 -31.07
C SER A 17 22.60 -6.43 -30.75
N ALA A 18 22.12 -5.72 -31.76
CA ALA A 18 20.93 -4.86 -31.60
C ALA A 18 19.70 -5.67 -31.13
N LYS A 19 19.65 -6.96 -31.48
CA LYS A 19 18.58 -7.88 -31.08
C LYS A 19 18.65 -8.22 -29.59
N ASP A 20 19.86 -8.41 -29.04
CA ASP A 20 20.05 -8.69 -27.60
C ASP A 20 19.66 -7.47 -26.75
N VAL A 21 20.01 -6.26 -27.22
CA VAL A 21 19.62 -5.00 -26.59
C VAL A 21 18.09 -4.84 -26.60
N GLN A 22 17.43 -5.15 -27.72
CA GLN A 22 15.98 -5.04 -27.84
C GLN A 22 15.27 -6.02 -26.90
N VAL A 23 15.72 -7.27 -26.80
CA VAL A 23 15.17 -8.28 -25.88
C VAL A 23 15.30 -7.81 -24.42
N GLU A 24 16.44 -7.23 -24.06
CA GLU A 24 16.64 -6.72 -22.68
C GLU A 24 15.78 -5.49 -22.39
N ILE A 25 15.60 -4.59 -23.38
CA ILE A 25 14.68 -3.46 -23.27
C ILE A 25 13.24 -3.94 -23.09
N ASP A 26 12.83 -4.97 -23.83
CA ASP A 26 11.47 -5.51 -23.75
C ASP A 26 11.25 -6.24 -22.42
N ASN A 27 12.26 -6.96 -21.90
CA ASN A 27 12.24 -7.54 -20.56
C ASN A 27 12.08 -6.46 -19.46
N ILE A 28 12.87 -5.39 -19.54
CA ILE A 28 12.79 -4.28 -18.58
C ILE A 28 11.43 -3.56 -18.67
N LYS A 29 10.89 -3.38 -19.88
CA LYS A 29 9.53 -2.83 -20.07
C LYS A 29 8.45 -3.75 -19.53
N GLY A 30 8.57 -5.07 -19.76
CA GLY A 30 7.65 -6.08 -19.23
C GLY A 30 7.64 -6.10 -17.70
N ILE A 31 8.81 -5.99 -17.06
CA ILE A 31 8.94 -5.88 -15.60
C ILE A 31 8.28 -4.59 -15.09
N ARG A 32 8.47 -3.46 -15.81
CA ARG A 32 7.84 -2.18 -15.44
C ARG A 32 6.33 -2.16 -15.63
N GLN A 33 5.80 -2.86 -16.64
CA GLN A 33 4.35 -2.96 -16.87
C GLN A 33 3.63 -3.82 -15.83
N ASN A 34 4.32 -4.76 -15.18
CA ASN A 34 3.77 -5.61 -14.12
C ASN A 34 3.96 -5.05 -12.70
N GLN A 35 4.71 -3.95 -12.52
CA GLN A 35 4.85 -3.31 -11.22
C GLN A 35 3.60 -2.50 -10.91
N LYS A 36 2.93 -2.86 -9.84
CA LYS A 36 1.83 -2.06 -9.30
C LYS A 36 2.35 -0.68 -8.88
N PRO A 37 1.57 0.37 -9.09
CA PRO A 37 2.04 1.76 -8.94
C PRO A 37 2.41 2.16 -7.52
N LEU A 38 1.80 1.50 -6.50
CA LEU A 38 2.12 1.71 -5.09
C LEU A 38 2.60 0.43 -4.44
N THR A 39 3.68 0.53 -3.67
CA THR A 39 4.13 -0.50 -2.73
C THR A 39 3.76 -0.09 -1.31
N VAL A 40 3.07 -0.96 -0.60
CA VAL A 40 2.58 -0.75 0.75
C VAL A 40 3.18 -1.79 1.69
N LYS A 41 3.78 -1.33 2.77
CA LYS A 41 4.31 -2.17 3.84
C LYS A 41 3.39 -2.08 5.04
N CYS A 42 2.85 -3.21 5.45
CA CYS A 42 1.97 -3.36 6.60
C CYS A 42 2.66 -4.10 7.75
N PHE A 43 3.60 -4.99 7.44
CA PHE A 43 4.37 -5.70 8.47
C PHE A 43 5.42 -4.77 9.08
N GLY A 44 5.43 -4.68 10.43
CA GLY A 44 6.12 -3.64 11.16
C GLY A 44 5.33 -2.33 11.19
N THR A 45 5.95 -1.23 10.78
CA THR A 45 5.29 0.07 10.64
C THR A 45 4.68 0.24 9.25
N PHE A 46 3.50 0.88 9.20
CA PHE A 46 2.85 1.19 7.93
C PHE A 46 3.63 2.22 7.12
N GLU A 47 4.06 1.85 5.91
CA GLU A 47 4.77 2.72 4.99
C GLU A 47 4.28 2.54 3.56
N VAL A 48 4.30 3.63 2.79
CA VAL A 48 3.83 3.67 1.41
C VAL A 48 4.91 4.25 0.52
N TYR A 49 5.13 3.61 -0.62
CA TYR A 49 6.11 4.02 -1.63
C TYR A 49 5.45 4.12 -3.00
N ALA A 50 5.73 5.19 -3.71
CA ALA A 50 5.37 5.38 -5.11
C ALA A 50 6.63 5.42 -5.96
N LYS A 51 6.74 4.52 -6.94
CA LYS A 51 7.93 4.43 -7.83
C LYS A 51 9.27 4.34 -7.07
N GLY A 52 9.26 3.67 -5.90
CA GLY A 52 10.43 3.49 -5.05
C GLY A 52 10.73 4.63 -4.07
N GLU A 53 10.01 5.76 -4.16
CA GLU A 53 10.14 6.88 -3.24
C GLU A 53 9.02 6.85 -2.18
N LYS A 54 9.36 7.20 -0.94
CA LYS A 54 8.41 7.23 0.17
C LYS A 54 7.34 8.30 -0.09
N LEU A 55 6.06 7.87 -0.08
CA LEU A 55 4.94 8.79 -0.21
C LEU A 55 4.73 9.55 1.10
N THR A 56 4.72 10.87 1.00
CA THR A 56 4.42 11.75 2.14
C THR A 56 2.97 12.19 2.11
N PHE A 57 2.34 12.17 3.28
CA PHE A 57 0.97 12.63 3.47
C PHE A 57 0.97 13.98 4.18
N LYS A 58 0.04 14.84 3.82
CA LYS A 58 -0.09 16.19 4.41
C LYS A 58 -0.30 16.16 5.92
N ARG A 59 -0.99 15.11 6.41
CA ARG A 59 -1.27 14.87 7.84
C ARG A 59 -1.01 13.42 8.21
N SER A 60 -0.58 13.18 9.44
CA SER A 60 -0.44 11.81 9.98
C SER A 60 -1.77 11.06 9.97
N LYS A 61 -2.90 11.73 10.25
CA LYS A 61 -4.25 11.16 10.18
C LYS A 61 -4.68 10.78 8.75
N THR A 62 -4.17 11.45 7.72
CA THR A 62 -4.40 11.02 6.32
C THR A 62 -3.68 9.70 6.02
N LYS A 63 -2.45 9.54 6.52
CA LYS A 63 -1.70 8.28 6.43
C LYS A 63 -2.41 7.16 7.19
N GLU A 64 -2.92 7.45 8.38
CA GLU A 64 -3.67 6.51 9.23
C GLU A 64 -4.99 6.09 8.55
N LEU A 65 -5.74 7.03 7.97
CA LEU A 65 -6.93 6.72 7.17
C LEU A 65 -6.60 5.77 6.02
N PHE A 66 -5.51 6.01 5.30
CA PHE A 66 -5.11 5.13 4.22
C PHE A 66 -4.71 3.74 4.74
N ALA A 67 -4.00 3.65 5.85
CA ALA A 67 -3.66 2.40 6.51
C ALA A 67 -4.92 1.60 6.90
N PHE A 68 -5.94 2.27 7.45
CA PHE A 68 -7.21 1.66 7.80
C PHE A 68 -7.95 1.09 6.58
N LEU A 69 -7.99 1.84 5.46
CA LEU A 69 -8.56 1.34 4.21
C LEU A 69 -7.78 0.13 3.65
N VAL A 70 -6.45 0.15 3.77
CA VAL A 70 -5.60 -0.99 3.38
C VAL A 70 -5.89 -2.21 4.24
N ASP A 71 -6.04 -2.05 5.56
CA ASP A 71 -6.39 -3.13 6.48
C ASP A 71 -7.70 -3.82 6.08
N ARG A 72 -8.67 -3.08 5.59
CA ARG A 72 -9.97 -3.62 5.15
C ARG A 72 -9.94 -4.38 3.82
N ASN A 73 -8.80 -4.43 3.14
CA ASN A 73 -8.54 -5.25 1.95
C ASN A 73 -9.66 -5.17 0.89
N GLY A 74 -10.04 -3.96 0.54
CA GLY A 74 -11.09 -3.69 -0.47
C GLY A 74 -12.52 -3.71 0.07
N ALA A 75 -12.75 -4.09 1.32
CA ALA A 75 -14.07 -3.95 1.93
C ALA A 75 -14.43 -2.46 2.08
N GLY A 76 -15.65 -2.10 1.70
CA GLY A 76 -16.14 -0.74 1.84
C GLY A 76 -16.41 -0.40 3.30
N VAL A 77 -15.95 0.77 3.74
CA VAL A 77 -16.16 1.30 5.09
C VAL A 77 -16.91 2.62 5.04
N THR A 78 -17.70 2.88 6.08
CA THR A 78 -18.44 4.12 6.27
C THR A 78 -17.62 5.16 7.03
N VAL A 79 -18.03 6.44 6.94
CA VAL A 79 -17.45 7.52 7.74
C VAL A 79 -17.55 7.24 9.25
N ALA A 80 -18.66 6.61 9.69
CA ALA A 80 -18.86 6.27 11.10
C ALA A 80 -17.84 5.21 11.59
N GLU A 81 -17.62 4.15 10.82
CA GLU A 81 -16.61 3.12 11.15
C GLU A 81 -15.20 3.71 11.19
N ILE A 82 -14.87 4.60 10.25
CA ILE A 82 -13.58 5.32 10.25
C ILE A 82 -13.46 6.20 11.50
N GLY A 83 -14.54 6.90 11.88
CA GLY A 83 -14.58 7.74 13.08
C GLY A 83 -14.26 6.94 14.34
N VAL A 84 -14.90 5.78 14.51
CA VAL A 84 -14.66 4.88 15.64
C VAL A 84 -13.22 4.37 15.64
N ALA A 85 -12.69 3.94 14.50
CA ALA A 85 -11.33 3.39 14.41
C ALA A 85 -10.24 4.44 14.69
N LEU A 86 -10.36 5.63 14.13
CA LEU A 86 -9.32 6.65 14.21
C LEU A 86 -9.36 7.51 15.48
N TRP A 87 -10.49 7.50 16.23
CA TRP A 87 -10.70 8.32 17.44
C TRP A 87 -11.43 7.57 18.54
N GLU A 88 -11.05 6.45 18.91
CA GLU A 88 -11.52 5.49 19.94
C GLU A 88 -12.71 5.86 20.84
N ASN A 89 -13.07 7.15 21.06
CA ASN A 89 -14.14 7.60 21.97
C ASN A 89 -14.72 8.98 21.64
N ASP A 90 -14.55 9.50 20.42
CA ASP A 90 -15.00 10.85 20.14
C ASP A 90 -16.35 10.84 19.41
N GLU A 91 -17.45 11.05 20.17
CA GLU A 91 -18.83 11.11 19.66
C GLU A 91 -19.13 12.41 18.89
N ASP A 92 -18.17 13.29 18.68
CA ASP A 92 -18.39 14.65 18.19
C ASP A 92 -18.61 14.69 16.66
N GLN A 93 -19.72 15.27 16.21
CA GLN A 93 -20.03 15.53 14.80
C GLN A 93 -18.94 16.32 14.03
N LYS A 94 -18.04 16.98 14.73
CA LYS A 94 -16.85 17.65 14.16
C LYS A 94 -15.94 16.70 13.38
N ASN A 95 -15.92 15.42 13.77
CA ASN A 95 -15.08 14.40 13.16
C ASN A 95 -15.51 14.05 11.73
N GLN A 96 -16.79 14.09 11.38
CA GLN A 96 -17.24 13.77 10.02
C GLN A 96 -16.69 14.74 8.97
N ASN A 97 -16.73 16.05 9.25
CA ASN A 97 -16.17 17.06 8.34
C ASN A 97 -14.65 16.91 8.23
N TYR A 98 -13.99 16.55 9.31
CA TYR A 98 -12.57 16.29 9.33
C TYR A 98 -12.21 15.03 8.53
N ILE A 99 -12.99 13.96 8.66
CA ILE A 99 -12.81 12.74 7.85
C ILE A 99 -12.95 13.07 6.36
N HIS A 100 -13.95 13.85 5.96
CA HIS A 100 -14.08 14.29 4.56
C HIS A 100 -12.89 15.12 4.09
N GLN A 101 -12.26 15.89 4.97
CA GLN A 101 -11.03 16.60 4.65
C GLN A 101 -9.85 15.63 4.49
N LEU A 102 -9.75 14.59 5.34
CA LEU A 102 -8.73 13.55 5.18
C LEU A 102 -8.87 12.80 3.85
N PHE A 103 -10.10 12.52 3.41
CA PHE A 103 -10.32 11.92 2.08
C PHE A 103 -9.85 12.81 0.94
N ARG A 104 -10.06 14.12 1.04
CA ARG A 104 -9.54 15.08 0.03
C ARG A 104 -8.02 15.09 0.02
N ASP A 105 -7.40 15.14 1.20
CA ASP A 105 -5.94 15.11 1.33
C ASP A 105 -5.36 13.78 0.81
N LEU A 106 -6.02 12.64 1.08
CA LEU A 106 -5.64 11.33 0.56
C LEU A 106 -5.68 11.32 -0.97
N ARG A 107 -6.80 11.75 -1.55
CA ARG A 107 -6.94 11.81 -3.01
C ARG A 107 -5.85 12.68 -3.63
N GLN A 108 -5.59 13.87 -3.09
CA GLN A 108 -4.53 14.75 -3.58
C GLN A 108 -3.14 14.10 -3.50
N SER A 109 -2.86 13.34 -2.43
CA SER A 109 -1.58 12.63 -2.30
C SER A 109 -1.45 11.52 -3.35
N LEU A 110 -2.53 10.81 -3.68
CA LEU A 110 -2.56 9.78 -4.72
C LEU A 110 -2.49 10.38 -6.13
N GLU A 111 -3.21 11.46 -6.39
CA GLU A 111 -3.17 12.22 -7.65
C GLU A 111 -1.76 12.73 -7.96
N ALA A 112 -1.04 13.24 -6.96
CA ALA A 112 0.31 13.75 -7.11
C ALA A 112 1.31 12.70 -7.64
N VAL A 113 1.01 11.42 -7.47
CA VAL A 113 1.83 10.29 -7.97
C VAL A 113 1.14 9.51 -9.10
N GLY A 114 -0.06 9.96 -9.52
CA GLY A 114 -0.80 9.42 -10.67
C GLY A 114 -1.46 8.08 -10.39
N VAL A 115 -2.01 7.88 -9.19
CA VAL A 115 -2.62 6.61 -8.75
C VAL A 115 -3.96 6.80 -8.02
N GLU A 116 -4.65 7.89 -8.29
CA GLU A 116 -5.92 8.24 -7.65
C GLU A 116 -7.02 7.19 -7.83
N GLU A 117 -6.94 6.38 -8.89
CA GLU A 117 -7.88 5.30 -9.17
C GLU A 117 -7.78 4.11 -8.19
N ILE A 118 -6.83 4.13 -7.27
CA ILE A 118 -6.73 3.15 -6.17
C ILE A 118 -7.84 3.40 -5.15
N PHE A 119 -8.21 4.66 -4.94
CA PHE A 119 -9.24 5.06 -4.00
C PHE A 119 -10.62 5.05 -4.67
N GLU A 120 -11.53 4.28 -4.12
CA GLU A 120 -12.87 4.08 -4.64
C GLU A 120 -13.92 4.61 -3.65
N ARG A 121 -14.99 5.20 -4.21
CA ARG A 121 -16.16 5.62 -3.46
C ARG A 121 -17.42 5.08 -4.14
N ASN A 122 -18.21 4.34 -3.39
CA ASN A 122 -19.51 3.85 -3.83
C ASN A 122 -20.58 4.26 -2.81
N ASN A 123 -21.40 5.28 -3.16
CA ASN A 123 -22.38 5.90 -2.28
C ASN A 123 -21.77 6.38 -0.95
N TYR A 124 -22.07 5.66 0.15
CA TYR A 124 -21.60 5.97 1.51
C TYR A 124 -20.36 5.15 1.91
N PHE A 125 -19.89 4.25 1.04
CA PHE A 125 -18.76 3.39 1.30
C PHE A 125 -17.49 3.91 0.61
N TYR A 126 -16.39 3.82 1.33
CA TYR A 126 -15.04 4.16 0.87
C TYR A 126 -14.17 2.92 0.94
N SER A 127 -13.43 2.67 -0.10
CA SER A 127 -12.53 1.51 -0.19
C SER A 127 -11.28 1.85 -1.01
N ILE A 128 -10.37 0.92 -1.04
CA ILE A 128 -9.26 0.90 -1.98
C ILE A 128 -9.35 -0.34 -2.85
N ASN A 129 -8.79 -0.26 -4.05
CA ASN A 129 -8.68 -1.43 -4.92
C ASN A 129 -7.41 -2.22 -4.59
N PRO A 130 -7.51 -3.40 -3.94
CA PRO A 130 -6.34 -4.17 -3.49
C PRO A 130 -5.52 -4.72 -4.66
N GLU A 131 -6.13 -4.91 -5.84
CA GLU A 131 -5.43 -5.43 -7.01
C GLU A 131 -4.42 -4.42 -7.58
N LYS A 132 -4.58 -3.13 -7.26
CA LYS A 132 -3.67 -2.06 -7.70
C LYS A 132 -2.53 -1.78 -6.72
N LEU A 133 -2.48 -2.47 -5.58
CA LEU A 133 -1.45 -2.32 -4.55
C LEU A 133 -0.50 -3.51 -4.53
N ASP A 134 0.80 -3.23 -4.52
CA ASP A 134 1.82 -4.20 -4.10
C ASP A 134 1.95 -4.13 -2.57
N CYS A 135 1.29 -5.06 -1.87
CA CYS A 135 1.12 -5.01 -0.42
C CYS A 135 1.56 -6.34 0.20
N ASP A 136 2.51 -6.28 1.14
CA ASP A 136 3.04 -7.44 1.85
C ASP A 136 1.95 -8.22 2.61
N TYR A 137 1.00 -7.53 3.22
CA TYR A 137 -0.15 -8.14 3.89
C TYR A 137 -1.05 -8.91 2.91
N TYR A 138 -1.36 -8.34 1.74
CA TYR A 138 -2.20 -9.00 0.75
C TYR A 138 -1.50 -10.21 0.12
N GLU A 139 -0.20 -10.08 -0.14
CA GLU A 139 0.60 -11.19 -0.63
C GLU A 139 0.69 -12.33 0.40
N HIS A 140 0.87 -11.99 1.68
CA HIS A 140 0.82 -12.94 2.78
C HIS A 140 -0.53 -13.69 2.84
N LEU A 141 -1.64 -12.99 2.70
CA LEU A 141 -2.97 -13.63 2.70
C LEU A 141 -3.17 -14.62 1.54
N LYS A 142 -2.54 -14.35 0.39
CA LYS A 142 -2.63 -15.18 -0.83
C LYS A 142 -1.66 -16.37 -0.82
N THR A 143 -0.43 -16.15 -0.38
CA THR A 143 0.67 -17.11 -0.57
C THR A 143 1.33 -17.59 0.72
N GLY A 144 1.02 -16.96 1.86
CA GLY A 144 1.72 -17.17 3.12
C GLY A 144 3.06 -16.44 3.21
N LYS A 145 3.42 -15.65 2.17
CA LYS A 145 4.67 -14.88 2.14
C LYS A 145 4.41 -13.40 1.81
N PRO A 146 5.25 -12.46 2.31
CA PRO A 146 6.35 -12.71 3.26
C PRO A 146 5.83 -13.27 4.59
N GLU A 147 6.69 -13.94 5.37
CA GLU A 147 6.31 -14.46 6.67
C GLU A 147 5.97 -13.33 7.64
N PHE A 148 4.91 -13.51 8.40
CA PHE A 148 4.54 -12.59 9.46
C PHE A 148 5.41 -12.83 10.70
N HIS A 149 6.10 -11.78 11.18
CA HIS A 149 7.02 -11.85 12.32
C HIS A 149 6.48 -11.21 13.61
N GLY A 150 5.18 -10.94 13.65
CA GLY A 150 4.51 -10.51 14.88
C GLY A 150 4.20 -9.02 14.99
N GLU A 151 4.59 -8.23 14.01
CA GLU A 151 4.29 -6.80 13.97
C GLU A 151 3.46 -6.46 12.73
N TYR A 152 2.34 -5.77 12.93
CA TYR A 152 1.43 -5.32 11.89
C TYR A 152 0.97 -3.90 12.19
N MET A 153 1.32 -2.95 11.34
CA MET A 153 0.96 -1.53 11.48
C MET A 153 1.08 -1.02 12.92
N SER A 154 2.22 -1.31 13.58
CA SER A 154 2.43 -1.18 15.03
C SER A 154 2.24 0.23 15.60
N GLN A 155 2.14 1.26 14.74
CA GLN A 155 1.83 2.62 15.14
C GLN A 155 0.33 2.90 15.39
N TYR A 156 -0.57 1.93 15.09
CA TYR A 156 -2.02 2.12 15.21
C TYR A 156 -2.65 1.06 16.12
N SER A 157 -3.37 1.51 17.15
CA SER A 157 -4.04 0.63 18.14
C SER A 157 -5.11 -0.26 17.50
N TRP A 158 -5.91 0.27 16.58
CA TRP A 158 -6.95 -0.49 15.89
C TRP A 158 -6.40 -1.67 15.05
N ALA A 159 -5.12 -1.65 14.69
CA ALA A 159 -4.48 -2.73 13.93
C ALA A 159 -4.19 -3.99 14.77
N GLU A 160 -4.33 -3.93 16.10
CA GLU A 160 -4.10 -5.06 17.01
C GLU A 160 -5.05 -6.23 16.75
N GLU A 161 -6.28 -5.97 16.31
CA GLU A 161 -7.24 -7.02 15.94
C GLU A 161 -6.72 -7.85 14.77
N THR A 162 -6.31 -7.21 13.69
CA THR A 162 -5.74 -7.88 12.51
C THR A 162 -4.42 -8.57 12.85
N CYS A 163 -3.58 -7.95 13.66
CA CYS A 163 -2.35 -8.55 14.16
C CYS A 163 -2.64 -9.87 14.92
N GLY A 164 -3.64 -9.88 15.80
CA GLY A 164 -4.08 -11.07 16.51
C GLY A 164 -4.62 -12.19 15.61
N LEU A 165 -5.34 -11.82 14.52
CA LEU A 165 -5.82 -12.78 13.53
C LEU A 165 -4.66 -13.40 12.72
N LEU A 166 -3.64 -12.62 12.37
CA LEU A 166 -2.45 -13.11 11.68
C LEU A 166 -1.66 -14.11 12.56
N TRP A 167 -1.57 -13.87 13.87
CA TRP A 167 -0.97 -14.81 14.81
C TRP A 167 -1.70 -16.15 14.87
N LYS A 168 -3.04 -16.14 14.88
CA LYS A 168 -3.85 -17.36 14.91
C LYS A 168 -3.72 -18.22 13.65
N LYS A 169 -3.49 -17.60 12.51
CA LYS A 169 -3.29 -18.32 11.23
C LYS A 169 -1.91 -18.97 11.10
N ARG A 170 -0.96 -18.56 11.94
CA ARG A 170 0.40 -19.11 11.94
C ARG A 170 0.50 -20.45 12.68
N THR A 171 -0.46 -20.75 13.56
CA THR A 171 -0.56 -22.01 14.31
C THR A 171 -1.34 -23.03 13.52
#